data_a8d7b606373fca85b1c2b81162f0521e
#
_entry.id   a8d7b606373fca85b1c2b81162f0521e
#
_cell.length_a   1.000
_cell.length_b   1.000
_cell.length_c   1.000
_cell.angle_alpha   90.00
_cell.angle_beta   90.00
_cell.angle_gamma   90.00
#
_symmetry.space_group_name_H-M   'P 1'
#
loop_
_entity.id
_entity.type
_entity.pdbx_description
1 polymer ?
#
loop_
_entity_poly.entity_id
_entity_poly.type
_entity_poly.pdbx_seq_one_letter_code
_entity_poly.pdbx_strand_id
1 'polypeptide(L)'
;MKFIRRKIQSCKSLAGVKRVLVAVSGGPDSVVLLDALHREGFFVVIAHCNFHLRGEDSNLDAEFVKGLANKYQAPYCQIDFDTEREAKERGVSIEMVARDLRYEWFERMAEEWQCERIAVAHNADDVVETFFLNLTRGSGLQGLSGMAELRGKIVRPLLNVSRKQIMDYIVEYDLQYRIDATNLETIYTRNKIRHNVIPQLEEINPSFLDTMADNMRFIASAQSIVEAYAAEAYKRVVTIEDERIVFDLKKLEEYQGVDTLLFIWLSKYGFSSDVVMQLYRSLDDISGKQFYSATHRIVIGRGVLECTMYNAQCTIHNSQFTIGKRQFTIDEPIKLEIKEIDRANFEVIKSANVACLDADKLQYPLILRRWQQGDWFIPFGMKGRKKLSDFFVDKKFTMNDKEQLWLLTSGDDIVWVVGHRVDARYAVTEKTKNVKIFIS
;
A
#
# COMPACT_ATOMS: atom_id res chain seq x y z
N MET A 1 -10.76 -40.67 14.79
CA MET A 1 -12.06 -40.12 15.28
C MET A 1 -12.09 -38.67 15.77
N LYS A 2 -11.00 -38.00 16.14
CA LYS A 2 -11.14 -36.68 16.79
C LYS A 2 -10.12 -35.64 16.25
N PHE A 3 -9.42 -35.94 15.12
CA PHE A 3 -8.29 -35.11 14.72
C PHE A 3 -8.71 -33.68 14.34
N ILE A 4 -9.60 -33.50 13.37
CA ILE A 4 -10.03 -32.16 12.91
C ILE A 4 -10.70 -31.40 14.05
N ARG A 5 -11.59 -32.04 14.81
CA ARG A 5 -12.24 -31.40 15.95
C ARG A 5 -11.23 -30.93 17.01
N ARG A 6 -10.19 -31.76 17.30
CA ARG A 6 -9.10 -31.34 18.19
C ARG A 6 -8.31 -30.13 17.62
N LYS A 7 -8.10 -30.08 16.30
CA LYS A 7 -7.48 -28.92 15.65
C LYS A 7 -8.31 -27.65 15.83
N ILE A 8 -9.63 -27.73 15.67
CA ILE A 8 -10.56 -26.62 15.95
C ILE A 8 -10.46 -26.19 17.44
N GLN A 9 -10.51 -27.13 18.37
CA GLN A 9 -10.41 -26.85 19.82
C GLN A 9 -9.07 -26.22 20.21
N SER A 10 -7.97 -26.64 19.56
CA SER A 10 -6.63 -26.12 19.83
C SER A 10 -6.26 -24.86 19.03
N CYS A 11 -7.11 -24.41 18.13
CA CYS A 11 -6.92 -23.20 17.33
C CYS A 11 -6.96 -21.96 18.24
N LYS A 12 -5.78 -21.38 18.49
CA LYS A 12 -5.65 -20.22 19.39
C LYS A 12 -6.48 -19.02 18.91
N SER A 13 -6.62 -18.89 17.61
CA SER A 13 -7.37 -17.80 16.98
C SER A 13 -8.89 -17.91 17.16
N LEU A 14 -9.38 -19.07 17.62
CA LEU A 14 -10.77 -19.32 17.99
C LEU A 14 -11.01 -19.35 19.51
N ALA A 15 -9.97 -19.18 20.31
CA ALA A 15 -10.11 -19.18 21.77
C ALA A 15 -11.00 -18.01 22.24
N GLY A 16 -12.06 -18.33 23.00
CA GLY A 16 -13.01 -17.35 23.51
C GLY A 16 -14.04 -16.84 22.48
N VAL A 17 -13.92 -17.22 21.21
CA VAL A 17 -14.87 -16.88 20.14
C VAL A 17 -16.16 -17.66 20.32
N LYS A 18 -17.31 -17.00 20.10
CA LYS A 18 -18.63 -17.62 20.17
C LYS A 18 -19.33 -17.67 18.82
N ARG A 19 -19.15 -16.63 18.00
CA ARG A 19 -19.87 -16.44 16.73
C ARG A 19 -18.89 -16.40 15.58
N VAL A 20 -19.09 -17.25 14.58
CA VAL A 20 -18.18 -17.40 13.43
C VAL A 20 -18.97 -17.33 12.14
N LEU A 21 -18.58 -16.43 11.23
CA LEU A 21 -19.04 -16.48 9.86
C LEU A 21 -18.23 -17.54 9.12
N VAL A 22 -18.90 -18.54 8.54
CA VAL A 22 -18.24 -19.63 7.82
C VAL A 22 -18.46 -19.47 6.32
N ALA A 23 -17.37 -19.30 5.58
CA ALA A 23 -17.40 -19.25 4.13
C ALA A 23 -17.61 -20.65 3.55
N VAL A 24 -18.77 -20.91 2.95
CA VAL A 24 -19.14 -22.23 2.45
C VAL A 24 -19.35 -22.19 0.93
N SER A 25 -18.48 -22.89 0.21
CA SER A 25 -18.59 -23.04 -1.26
C SER A 25 -19.41 -24.26 -1.68
N GLY A 26 -19.72 -25.18 -0.75
CA GLY A 26 -20.33 -26.48 -1.05
C GLY A 26 -19.31 -27.61 -1.26
N GLY A 27 -18.04 -27.27 -1.49
CA GLY A 27 -16.95 -28.24 -1.61
C GLY A 27 -16.55 -28.91 -0.29
N PRO A 28 -15.80 -30.03 -0.35
CA PRO A 28 -15.51 -30.89 0.80
C PRO A 28 -14.86 -30.12 1.97
N ASP A 29 -13.88 -29.30 1.68
CA ASP A 29 -13.14 -28.55 2.70
C ASP A 29 -14.05 -27.60 3.50
N SER A 30 -14.91 -26.88 2.81
CA SER A 30 -15.85 -25.92 3.42
C SER A 30 -16.98 -26.61 4.21
N VAL A 31 -17.43 -27.76 3.74
CA VAL A 31 -18.45 -28.57 4.45
C VAL A 31 -17.89 -29.16 5.73
N VAL A 32 -16.65 -29.68 5.68
CA VAL A 32 -15.95 -30.19 6.88
C VAL A 32 -15.70 -29.07 7.90
N LEU A 33 -15.28 -27.88 7.44
CA LEU A 33 -15.10 -26.75 8.35
C LEU A 33 -16.38 -26.35 9.05
N LEU A 34 -17.49 -26.26 8.30
CA LEU A 34 -18.81 -25.95 8.83
C LEU A 34 -19.25 -26.99 9.88
N ASP A 35 -19.21 -28.28 9.54
CA ASP A 35 -19.62 -29.36 10.43
C ASP A 35 -18.77 -29.40 11.71
N ALA A 36 -17.44 -29.25 11.56
CA ALA A 36 -16.51 -29.28 12.69
C ALA A 36 -16.75 -28.10 13.65
N LEU A 37 -16.94 -26.88 13.15
CA LEU A 37 -17.24 -25.70 13.97
C LEU A 37 -18.60 -25.85 14.67
N HIS A 38 -19.62 -26.29 13.95
CA HIS A 38 -20.93 -26.50 14.53
C HIS A 38 -20.93 -27.57 15.66
N ARG A 39 -20.23 -28.70 15.44
CA ARG A 39 -20.09 -29.76 16.46
C ARG A 39 -19.27 -29.34 17.68
N GLU A 40 -18.40 -28.36 17.55
CA GLU A 40 -17.65 -27.76 18.66
C GLU A 40 -18.45 -26.67 19.40
N GLY A 41 -19.70 -26.43 19.01
CA GLY A 41 -20.64 -25.55 19.72
C GLY A 41 -20.51 -24.06 19.36
N PHE A 42 -19.81 -23.72 18.27
CA PHE A 42 -19.82 -22.35 17.76
C PHE A 42 -21.18 -21.99 17.18
N PHE A 43 -21.63 -20.76 17.41
CA PHE A 43 -22.73 -20.20 16.65
C PHE A 43 -22.21 -19.86 15.25
N VAL A 44 -22.59 -20.63 14.24
CA VAL A 44 -22.14 -20.47 12.86
C VAL A 44 -23.16 -19.70 12.04
N VAL A 45 -22.67 -18.74 11.24
CA VAL A 45 -23.43 -18.05 10.19
C VAL A 45 -22.83 -18.47 8.86
N ILE A 46 -23.63 -19.04 7.98
CA ILE A 46 -23.18 -19.58 6.69
C ILE A 46 -23.20 -18.46 5.65
N ALA A 47 -22.05 -18.18 5.03
CA ALA A 47 -21.90 -17.21 3.97
C ALA A 47 -21.50 -17.88 2.66
N HIS A 48 -22.30 -17.69 1.61
CA HIS A 48 -22.08 -18.23 0.27
C HIS A 48 -22.00 -17.11 -0.77
N CYS A 49 -20.94 -17.13 -1.60
CA CYS A 49 -20.77 -16.22 -2.75
C CYS A 49 -21.04 -17.00 -4.03
N ASN A 50 -22.02 -16.60 -4.80
CA ASN A 50 -22.28 -17.10 -6.15
C ASN A 50 -21.67 -16.11 -7.16
N PHE A 51 -20.67 -16.56 -7.91
CA PHE A 51 -19.96 -15.76 -8.91
C PHE A 51 -20.47 -15.97 -10.33
N HIS A 52 -21.46 -16.83 -10.53
CA HIS A 52 -22.05 -17.21 -11.82
C HIS A 52 -21.05 -17.66 -12.89
N LEU A 53 -19.83 -18.05 -12.51
CA LEU A 53 -18.78 -18.44 -13.45
C LEU A 53 -18.99 -19.83 -14.09
N ARG A 54 -19.97 -20.60 -13.60
CA ARG A 54 -20.27 -21.98 -14.04
C ARG A 54 -21.74 -22.21 -14.43
N GLY A 55 -22.45 -21.13 -14.77
CA GLY A 55 -23.86 -21.21 -15.15
C GLY A 55 -24.74 -21.88 -14.10
N GLU A 56 -25.48 -22.93 -14.51
CA GLU A 56 -26.42 -23.65 -13.61
C GLU A 56 -25.73 -24.37 -12.45
N ASP A 57 -24.50 -24.87 -12.59
CA ASP A 57 -23.78 -25.51 -11.50
C ASP A 57 -23.57 -24.58 -10.31
N SER A 58 -23.34 -23.28 -10.57
CA SER A 58 -23.21 -22.28 -9.52
C SER A 58 -24.51 -22.11 -8.71
N ASN A 59 -25.67 -22.21 -9.36
CA ASN A 59 -26.98 -22.14 -8.70
C ASN A 59 -27.25 -23.39 -7.87
N LEU A 60 -26.89 -24.58 -8.40
CA LEU A 60 -27.02 -25.84 -7.67
C LEU A 60 -26.11 -25.86 -6.41
N ASP A 61 -24.94 -25.23 -6.45
CA ASP A 61 -24.09 -25.08 -5.27
C ASP A 61 -24.75 -24.18 -4.22
N ALA A 62 -25.36 -23.07 -4.64
CA ALA A 62 -26.09 -22.19 -3.73
C ALA A 62 -27.29 -22.90 -3.05
N GLU A 63 -28.05 -23.68 -3.82
CA GLU A 63 -29.15 -24.50 -3.27
C GLU A 63 -28.63 -25.54 -2.28
N PHE A 64 -27.56 -26.23 -2.60
CA PHE A 64 -26.92 -27.19 -1.72
C PHE A 64 -26.48 -26.55 -0.39
N VAL A 65 -25.81 -25.41 -0.44
CA VAL A 65 -25.37 -24.69 0.77
C VAL A 65 -26.57 -24.19 1.58
N LYS A 66 -27.63 -23.73 0.93
CA LYS A 66 -28.89 -23.40 1.61
C LYS A 66 -29.50 -24.62 2.28
N GLY A 67 -29.42 -25.80 1.68
CA GLY A 67 -29.80 -27.08 2.29
C GLY A 67 -28.96 -27.40 3.55
N LEU A 68 -27.66 -27.14 3.52
CA LEU A 68 -26.80 -27.27 4.71
C LEU A 68 -27.25 -26.31 5.83
N ALA A 69 -27.59 -25.07 5.51
CA ALA A 69 -28.06 -24.11 6.50
C ALA A 69 -29.32 -24.62 7.24
N ASN A 70 -30.25 -25.19 6.52
CA ASN A 70 -31.43 -25.83 7.11
C ASN A 70 -31.03 -27.02 7.98
N LYS A 71 -30.12 -27.89 7.53
CA LYS A 71 -29.65 -29.07 8.29
C LYS A 71 -29.00 -28.66 9.61
N TYR A 72 -28.19 -27.61 9.61
CA TYR A 72 -27.50 -27.12 10.82
C TYR A 72 -28.27 -26.08 11.60
N GLN A 73 -29.49 -25.72 11.17
CA GLN A 73 -30.31 -24.65 11.76
C GLN A 73 -29.54 -23.35 11.94
N ALA A 74 -28.71 -23.02 10.95
CA ALA A 74 -27.81 -21.89 10.95
C ALA A 74 -28.33 -20.75 10.05
N PRO A 75 -28.13 -19.47 10.42
CA PRO A 75 -28.42 -18.37 9.53
C PRO A 75 -27.65 -18.51 8.22
N TYR A 76 -28.29 -18.12 7.10
CA TYR A 76 -27.73 -18.19 5.76
C TYR A 76 -27.70 -16.84 5.09
N CYS A 77 -26.54 -16.45 4.58
CA CYS A 77 -26.33 -15.26 3.79
C CYS A 77 -25.80 -15.67 2.42
N GLN A 78 -26.36 -15.11 1.35
CA GLN A 78 -25.92 -15.31 -0.02
C GLN A 78 -25.77 -13.96 -0.71
N ILE A 79 -24.80 -13.89 -1.61
CA ILE A 79 -24.64 -12.80 -2.57
C ILE A 79 -24.34 -13.36 -3.95
N ASP A 80 -24.88 -12.70 -4.96
CA ASP A 80 -24.62 -12.98 -6.36
C ASP A 80 -23.79 -11.84 -6.95
N PHE A 81 -22.67 -12.15 -7.59
CA PHE A 81 -21.74 -11.18 -8.17
C PHE A 81 -21.73 -11.28 -9.70
N ASP A 82 -21.81 -10.14 -10.38
CA ASP A 82 -21.48 -10.01 -11.79
C ASP A 82 -19.96 -9.81 -11.93
N THR A 83 -19.23 -10.93 -11.79
CA THR A 83 -17.77 -10.93 -11.69
C THR A 83 -17.09 -10.48 -12.99
N GLU A 84 -17.67 -10.79 -14.13
CA GLU A 84 -17.11 -10.43 -15.43
C GLU A 84 -17.18 -8.91 -15.67
N ARG A 85 -18.32 -8.29 -15.32
CA ARG A 85 -18.48 -6.86 -15.40
C ARG A 85 -17.50 -6.13 -14.47
N GLU A 86 -17.44 -6.54 -13.21
CA GLU A 86 -16.55 -5.95 -12.23
C GLU A 86 -15.08 -6.07 -12.62
N ALA A 87 -14.65 -7.21 -13.17
CA ALA A 87 -13.29 -7.42 -13.65
C ALA A 87 -12.94 -6.47 -14.80
N LYS A 88 -13.88 -6.26 -15.74
CA LYS A 88 -13.72 -5.34 -16.86
C LYS A 88 -13.64 -3.89 -16.40
N GLU A 89 -14.49 -3.48 -15.45
CA GLU A 89 -14.52 -2.12 -14.92
C GLU A 89 -13.24 -1.80 -14.12
N ARG A 90 -12.73 -2.75 -13.32
CA ARG A 90 -11.52 -2.57 -12.51
C ARG A 90 -10.22 -2.82 -13.29
N GLY A 91 -10.27 -3.39 -14.48
CA GLY A 91 -9.09 -3.69 -15.33
C GLY A 91 -8.15 -4.75 -14.73
N VAL A 92 -8.69 -5.68 -13.95
CA VAL A 92 -7.93 -6.76 -13.27
C VAL A 92 -8.51 -8.13 -13.61
N SER A 93 -7.80 -9.21 -13.24
CA SER A 93 -8.28 -10.57 -13.54
C SER A 93 -9.57 -10.91 -12.77
N ILE A 94 -10.42 -11.78 -13.39
CA ILE A 94 -11.65 -12.28 -12.76
C ILE A 94 -11.37 -12.90 -11.39
N GLU A 95 -10.25 -13.64 -11.25
CA GLU A 95 -9.85 -14.27 -9.99
C GLU A 95 -9.55 -13.25 -8.88
N MET A 96 -8.84 -12.15 -9.23
CA MET A 96 -8.56 -11.06 -8.28
C MET A 96 -9.85 -10.38 -7.82
N VAL A 97 -10.71 -10.01 -8.76
CA VAL A 97 -11.99 -9.37 -8.43
C VAL A 97 -12.88 -10.27 -7.57
N ALA A 98 -13.03 -11.54 -7.96
CA ALA A 98 -13.82 -12.49 -7.19
C ALA A 98 -13.30 -12.66 -5.77
N ARG A 99 -11.97 -12.58 -5.59
CA ARG A 99 -11.35 -12.61 -4.28
C ARG A 99 -11.67 -11.35 -3.47
N ASP A 100 -11.50 -10.16 -4.02
CA ASP A 100 -11.71 -8.89 -3.34
C ASP A 100 -13.18 -8.73 -2.93
N LEU A 101 -14.10 -8.92 -3.87
CA LEU A 101 -15.54 -8.87 -3.63
C LEU A 101 -15.98 -9.85 -2.53
N ARG A 102 -15.42 -11.06 -2.52
CA ARG A 102 -15.69 -12.08 -1.50
C ARG A 102 -15.32 -11.58 -0.11
N TYR A 103 -14.10 -11.07 0.09
CA TYR A 103 -13.64 -10.68 1.40
C TYR A 103 -14.31 -9.39 1.88
N GLU A 104 -14.53 -8.41 1.00
CA GLU A 104 -15.30 -7.20 1.31
C GLU A 104 -16.71 -7.54 1.80
N TRP A 105 -17.35 -8.51 1.16
CA TRP A 105 -18.69 -8.93 1.56
C TRP A 105 -18.68 -9.74 2.87
N PHE A 106 -17.72 -10.64 3.05
CA PHE A 106 -17.60 -11.39 4.30
C PHE A 106 -17.39 -10.48 5.51
N GLU A 107 -16.62 -9.41 5.38
CA GLU A 107 -16.42 -8.44 6.46
C GLU A 107 -17.73 -7.73 6.82
N ARG A 108 -18.50 -7.30 5.82
CA ARG A 108 -19.84 -6.70 6.05
C ARG A 108 -20.79 -7.67 6.75
N MET A 109 -20.86 -8.91 6.31
CA MET A 109 -21.73 -9.92 6.93
C MET A 109 -21.27 -10.29 8.34
N ALA A 110 -19.96 -10.32 8.57
CA ALA A 110 -19.43 -10.56 9.91
C ALA A 110 -19.78 -9.43 10.88
N GLU A 111 -19.85 -8.19 10.43
CA GLU A 111 -20.30 -7.04 11.22
C GLU A 111 -21.82 -7.11 11.49
N GLU A 112 -22.61 -7.35 10.46
CA GLU A 112 -24.07 -7.43 10.56
C GLU A 112 -24.52 -8.53 11.55
N TRP A 113 -23.88 -9.70 11.49
CA TRP A 113 -24.18 -10.84 12.36
C TRP A 113 -23.37 -10.83 13.66
N GLN A 114 -22.56 -9.80 13.91
CA GLN A 114 -21.69 -9.69 15.08
C GLN A 114 -20.77 -10.91 15.25
N CYS A 115 -20.23 -11.42 14.14
CA CYS A 115 -19.28 -12.53 14.15
C CYS A 115 -17.87 -12.01 14.47
N GLU A 116 -17.22 -12.66 15.43
CA GLU A 116 -15.88 -12.28 15.90
C GLU A 116 -14.81 -12.74 14.92
N ARG A 117 -15.09 -13.79 14.14
CA ARG A 117 -14.18 -14.38 13.14
C ARG A 117 -14.92 -14.76 11.86
N ILE A 118 -14.15 -14.80 10.77
CA ILE A 118 -14.55 -15.31 9.45
C ILE A 118 -13.71 -16.55 9.18
N ALA A 119 -14.32 -17.73 9.20
CA ALA A 119 -13.62 -19.00 8.98
C ALA A 119 -13.62 -19.36 7.49
N VAL A 120 -12.43 -19.64 6.95
CA VAL A 120 -12.23 -20.10 5.57
C VAL A 120 -11.49 -21.43 5.55
N ALA A 121 -11.86 -22.32 4.64
CA ALA A 121 -11.46 -23.72 4.65
C ALA A 121 -10.16 -24.00 3.86
N HIS A 122 -9.16 -23.10 3.94
CA HIS A 122 -7.85 -23.41 3.39
C HIS A 122 -7.20 -24.55 4.20
N ASN A 123 -6.68 -25.52 3.50
CA ASN A 123 -6.06 -26.74 4.04
C ASN A 123 -4.54 -26.80 3.77
N ALA A 124 -3.87 -27.86 4.24
CA ALA A 124 -2.41 -28.02 4.10
C ALA A 124 -1.96 -28.10 2.63
N ASP A 125 -2.74 -28.76 1.79
CA ASP A 125 -2.45 -28.89 0.35
C ASP A 125 -2.52 -27.51 -0.33
N ASP A 126 -3.51 -26.67 0.01
CA ASP A 126 -3.62 -25.29 -0.49
C ASP A 126 -2.41 -24.44 -0.12
N VAL A 127 -1.83 -24.67 1.06
CA VAL A 127 -0.64 -23.94 1.51
C VAL A 127 0.57 -24.31 0.65
N VAL A 128 0.76 -25.60 0.38
CA VAL A 128 1.84 -26.11 -0.48
C VAL A 128 1.67 -25.62 -1.92
N GLU A 129 0.46 -25.68 -2.47
CA GLU A 129 0.17 -25.12 -3.79
C GLU A 129 0.52 -23.64 -3.89
N THR A 130 0.14 -22.86 -2.87
CA THR A 130 0.43 -21.43 -2.81
C THR A 130 1.94 -21.17 -2.68
N PHE A 131 2.66 -22.00 -1.94
CA PHE A 131 4.12 -21.94 -1.86
C PHE A 131 4.75 -22.06 -3.24
N PHE A 132 4.42 -23.11 -4.00
CA PHE A 132 4.96 -23.31 -5.35
C PHE A 132 4.54 -22.20 -6.32
N LEU A 133 3.31 -21.74 -6.24
CA LEU A 133 2.84 -20.64 -7.06
C LEU A 133 3.64 -19.35 -6.79
N ASN A 134 3.92 -19.05 -5.53
CA ASN A 134 4.72 -17.90 -5.13
C ASN A 134 6.20 -18.08 -5.51
N LEU A 135 6.75 -19.29 -5.35
CA LEU A 135 8.11 -19.63 -5.76
C LEU A 135 8.33 -19.36 -7.26
N THR A 136 7.40 -19.80 -8.10
CA THR A 136 7.48 -19.57 -9.56
C THR A 136 7.33 -18.11 -9.98
N ARG A 137 6.71 -17.28 -9.11
CA ARG A 137 6.54 -15.82 -9.33
C ARG A 137 7.69 -14.98 -8.77
N GLY A 138 8.66 -15.59 -8.09
CA GLY A 138 9.78 -14.88 -7.50
C GLY A 138 9.41 -14.10 -6.23
N SER A 139 8.54 -14.65 -5.41
CA SER A 139 8.16 -14.03 -4.12
C SER A 139 9.25 -14.30 -3.08
N GLY A 140 9.79 -13.26 -2.44
CA GLY A 140 10.76 -13.40 -1.34
C GLY A 140 10.21 -14.17 -0.12
N LEU A 141 10.92 -14.15 1.00
CA LEU A 141 10.55 -14.87 2.22
C LEU A 141 9.09 -14.71 2.63
N GLN A 142 8.56 -13.50 2.51
CA GLN A 142 7.16 -13.20 2.83
C GLN A 142 6.16 -14.02 2.02
N GLY A 143 6.40 -14.20 0.72
CA GLY A 143 5.52 -15.01 -0.12
C GLY A 143 5.70 -16.52 0.10
N LEU A 144 6.87 -16.95 0.57
CA LEU A 144 7.21 -18.35 0.82
C LEU A 144 6.88 -18.81 2.25
N SER A 145 6.60 -17.89 3.18
CA SER A 145 6.24 -18.21 4.57
C SER A 145 4.86 -18.87 4.71
N GLY A 146 4.13 -19.06 3.61
CA GLY A 146 2.82 -19.69 3.60
C GLY A 146 1.68 -18.75 4.01
N MET A 147 0.55 -19.35 4.41
CA MET A 147 -0.64 -18.62 4.85
C MET A 147 -0.66 -18.54 6.37
N ALA A 148 -0.90 -17.34 6.90
CA ALA A 148 -1.12 -17.18 8.34
C ALA A 148 -2.45 -17.80 8.78
N GLU A 149 -2.48 -18.43 9.96
CA GLU A 149 -3.71 -18.97 10.59
C GLU A 149 -4.74 -17.87 10.83
N LEU A 150 -4.28 -16.69 11.24
CA LEU A 150 -5.11 -15.52 11.48
C LEU A 150 -4.60 -14.31 10.69
N ARG A 151 -5.52 -13.64 9.96
CA ARG A 151 -5.26 -12.35 9.30
C ARG A 151 -6.47 -11.43 9.47
N GLY A 152 -6.36 -10.42 10.32
CA GLY A 152 -7.52 -9.61 10.70
C GLY A 152 -8.61 -10.46 11.38
N LYS A 153 -9.82 -10.45 10.85
CA LYS A 153 -10.92 -11.32 11.31
C LYS A 153 -10.89 -12.72 10.70
N ILE A 154 -10.09 -12.96 9.63
CA ILE A 154 -10.08 -14.21 8.87
C ILE A 154 -9.25 -15.26 9.60
N VAL A 155 -9.84 -16.40 9.92
CA VAL A 155 -9.21 -17.56 10.54
C VAL A 155 -9.25 -18.78 9.61
N ARG A 156 -8.17 -19.60 9.64
CA ARG A 156 -7.99 -20.80 8.80
C ARG A 156 -7.72 -22.02 9.68
N PRO A 157 -8.76 -22.60 10.29
CA PRO A 157 -8.57 -23.68 11.28
C PRO A 157 -8.07 -24.99 10.66
N LEU A 158 -8.26 -25.18 9.34
CA LEU A 158 -7.84 -26.38 8.62
C LEU A 158 -6.45 -26.30 8.00
N LEU A 159 -5.67 -25.24 8.26
CA LEU A 159 -4.41 -24.93 7.59
C LEU A 159 -3.37 -26.07 7.72
N ASN A 160 -3.44 -26.84 8.80
CA ASN A 160 -2.57 -28.01 9.06
C ASN A 160 -3.32 -29.34 8.94
N VAL A 161 -4.39 -29.39 8.15
CA VAL A 161 -5.17 -30.58 7.86
C VAL A 161 -5.01 -30.93 6.40
N SER A 162 -4.57 -32.15 6.10
CA SER A 162 -4.42 -32.60 4.72
C SER A 162 -5.77 -32.93 4.08
N ARG A 163 -5.82 -32.88 2.74
CA ARG A 163 -7.01 -33.26 1.98
C ARG A 163 -7.45 -34.70 2.28
N LYS A 164 -6.51 -35.61 2.49
CA LYS A 164 -6.81 -36.98 2.92
C LYS A 164 -7.59 -37.01 4.24
N GLN A 165 -7.13 -36.26 5.24
CA GLN A 165 -7.81 -36.19 6.55
C GLN A 165 -9.19 -35.54 6.43
N ILE A 166 -9.38 -34.58 5.50
CA ILE A 166 -10.70 -34.00 5.19
C ILE A 166 -11.63 -35.07 4.61
N MET A 167 -11.15 -35.87 3.65
CA MET A 167 -11.95 -36.94 3.06
C MET A 167 -12.27 -38.05 4.07
N ASP A 168 -11.32 -38.40 4.94
CA ASP A 168 -11.55 -39.35 6.03
C ASP A 168 -12.65 -38.85 6.98
N TYR A 169 -12.68 -37.54 7.29
CA TYR A 169 -13.72 -36.92 8.11
C TYR A 169 -15.09 -36.96 7.41
N ILE A 170 -15.14 -36.73 6.11
CA ILE A 170 -16.36 -36.81 5.31
C ILE A 170 -16.97 -38.21 5.41
N VAL A 171 -16.15 -39.24 5.23
CA VAL A 171 -16.60 -40.66 5.35
C VAL A 171 -17.06 -40.97 6.77
N GLU A 172 -16.32 -40.52 7.79
CA GLU A 172 -16.64 -40.77 9.20
C GLU A 172 -18.00 -40.20 9.62
N TYR A 173 -18.35 -39.01 9.14
CA TYR A 173 -19.57 -38.28 9.52
C TYR A 173 -20.69 -38.32 8.48
N ASP A 174 -20.51 -39.12 7.42
CA ASP A 174 -21.45 -39.25 6.29
C ASP A 174 -21.89 -37.86 5.73
N LEU A 175 -20.91 -37.01 5.45
CA LEU A 175 -21.17 -35.67 4.95
C LEU A 175 -21.32 -35.66 3.42
N GLN A 176 -22.37 -35.00 2.97
CA GLN A 176 -22.54 -34.73 1.54
C GLN A 176 -21.81 -33.46 1.16
N TYR A 177 -21.26 -33.43 -0.04
CA TYR A 177 -20.56 -32.28 -0.64
C TYR A 177 -20.74 -32.28 -2.14
N ARG A 178 -20.41 -31.17 -2.80
CA ARG A 178 -20.41 -31.05 -4.25
C ARG A 178 -18.99 -31.04 -4.77
N ILE A 179 -18.78 -31.64 -5.94
CA ILE A 179 -17.50 -31.64 -6.63
C ILE A 179 -17.55 -30.58 -7.70
N ASP A 180 -16.58 -29.68 -7.68
CA ASP A 180 -16.36 -28.70 -8.73
C ASP A 180 -15.59 -29.36 -9.89
N ALA A 181 -16.23 -29.56 -11.03
CA ALA A 181 -15.65 -30.18 -12.21
C ALA A 181 -14.44 -29.37 -12.75
N THR A 182 -14.40 -28.06 -12.54
CA THR A 182 -13.27 -27.20 -12.99
C THR A 182 -11.97 -27.45 -12.21
N ASN A 183 -12.04 -28.10 -11.05
CA ASN A 183 -10.86 -28.55 -10.30
C ASN A 183 -10.02 -29.60 -11.06
N LEU A 184 -10.56 -30.23 -12.08
CA LEU A 184 -9.88 -31.20 -12.93
C LEU A 184 -9.18 -30.56 -14.13
N GLU A 185 -9.47 -29.30 -14.44
CA GLU A 185 -8.89 -28.61 -15.59
C GLU A 185 -7.47 -28.13 -15.28
N THR A 186 -6.48 -28.59 -16.03
CA THR A 186 -5.06 -28.20 -15.90
C THR A 186 -4.71 -26.88 -16.59
N ILE A 187 -5.67 -26.13 -17.07
CA ILE A 187 -5.49 -24.81 -17.71
C ILE A 187 -4.93 -23.80 -16.69
N TYR A 188 -5.36 -23.87 -15.45
CA TYR A 188 -4.92 -22.98 -14.39
C TYR A 188 -3.59 -23.45 -13.77
N THR A 189 -2.67 -22.51 -13.53
CA THR A 189 -1.33 -22.78 -12.97
C THR A 189 -1.40 -23.54 -11.65
N ARG A 190 -2.38 -23.25 -10.80
CA ARG A 190 -2.58 -23.92 -9.52
C ARG A 190 -2.94 -25.40 -9.70
N ASN A 191 -3.80 -25.72 -10.64
CA ASN A 191 -4.17 -27.11 -10.95
C ASN A 191 -2.99 -27.88 -11.57
N LYS A 192 -2.12 -27.23 -12.36
CA LYS A 192 -0.87 -27.85 -12.81
C LYS A 192 0.05 -28.24 -11.65
N ILE A 193 0.19 -27.37 -10.67
CA ILE A 193 0.99 -27.66 -9.47
C ILE A 193 0.37 -28.85 -8.72
N ARG A 194 -0.94 -28.84 -8.47
CA ARG A 194 -1.68 -29.89 -7.77
C ARG A 194 -1.59 -31.25 -8.45
N HIS A 195 -1.74 -31.29 -9.76
CA HIS A 195 -1.86 -32.57 -10.49
C HIS A 195 -0.55 -33.08 -11.10
N ASN A 196 0.40 -32.18 -11.38
CA ASN A 196 1.62 -32.56 -12.09
C ASN A 196 2.90 -32.40 -11.25
N VAL A 197 2.93 -31.48 -10.29
CA VAL A 197 4.17 -31.22 -9.51
C VAL A 197 4.14 -31.91 -8.17
N ILE A 198 3.10 -31.69 -7.38
CA ILE A 198 2.99 -32.24 -6.01
C ILE A 198 3.07 -33.79 -6.02
N PRO A 199 2.34 -34.52 -6.88
CA PRO A 199 2.41 -35.99 -6.90
C PRO A 199 3.81 -36.51 -7.16
N GLN A 200 4.61 -35.89 -8.03
CA GLN A 200 5.99 -36.30 -8.30
C GLN A 200 6.90 -36.10 -7.07
N LEU A 201 6.65 -35.08 -6.27
CA LEU A 201 7.37 -34.81 -5.03
C LEU A 201 6.95 -35.78 -3.93
N GLU A 202 5.69 -36.20 -3.91
CA GLU A 202 5.19 -37.25 -3.00
C GLU A 202 5.74 -38.67 -3.36
N GLU A 203 5.99 -38.93 -4.65
CA GLU A 203 6.70 -40.16 -5.08
C GLU A 203 8.14 -40.19 -4.54
N ILE A 204 8.82 -39.03 -4.49
CA ILE A 204 10.18 -38.93 -3.94
C ILE A 204 10.14 -39.02 -2.39
N ASN A 205 9.21 -38.34 -1.77
CA ASN A 205 9.01 -38.31 -0.32
C ASN A 205 7.52 -38.51 0.01
N PRO A 206 7.08 -39.68 0.44
CA PRO A 206 5.67 -39.94 0.81
C PRO A 206 5.14 -39.03 1.95
N SER A 207 6.03 -38.43 2.74
CA SER A 207 5.68 -37.46 3.79
C SER A 207 5.91 -36.01 3.34
N PHE A 208 5.89 -35.77 2.02
CA PHE A 208 6.23 -34.45 1.44
C PHE A 208 5.41 -33.29 2.01
N LEU A 209 4.10 -33.46 2.19
CA LEU A 209 3.22 -32.41 2.73
C LEU A 209 3.60 -32.02 4.16
N ASP A 210 3.91 -33.01 5.02
CA ASP A 210 4.36 -32.77 6.40
C ASP A 210 5.73 -32.08 6.41
N THR A 211 6.66 -32.54 5.56
CA THR A 211 7.98 -31.92 5.39
C THR A 211 7.85 -30.46 4.94
N MET A 212 6.95 -30.18 4.00
CA MET A 212 6.71 -28.82 3.54
C MET A 212 6.09 -27.93 4.62
N ALA A 213 5.17 -28.46 5.44
CA ALA A 213 4.62 -27.73 6.57
C ALA A 213 5.72 -27.28 7.56
N ASP A 214 6.68 -28.18 7.86
CA ASP A 214 7.84 -27.86 8.70
C ASP A 214 8.76 -26.83 8.05
N ASN A 215 9.08 -26.97 6.76
CA ASN A 215 9.91 -26.03 6.02
C ASN A 215 9.27 -24.62 6.01
N MET A 216 7.98 -24.51 5.73
CA MET A 216 7.27 -23.24 5.74
C MET A 216 7.23 -22.62 7.13
N ARG A 217 7.14 -23.42 8.20
CA ARG A 217 7.25 -22.94 9.58
C ARG A 217 8.63 -22.32 9.85
N PHE A 218 9.71 -22.93 9.37
CA PHE A 218 11.06 -22.37 9.50
C PHE A 218 11.22 -21.08 8.69
N ILE A 219 10.69 -21.05 7.47
CA ILE A 219 10.68 -19.83 6.64
C ILE A 219 9.89 -18.71 7.32
N ALA A 220 8.72 -19.01 7.88
CA ALA A 220 7.91 -18.02 8.62
C ALA A 220 8.65 -17.50 9.88
N SER A 221 9.35 -18.37 10.57
CA SER A 221 10.18 -17.99 11.72
C SER A 221 11.35 -17.08 11.30
N ALA A 222 12.04 -17.43 10.20
CA ALA A 222 13.09 -16.59 9.63
C ALA A 222 12.54 -15.23 9.19
N GLN A 223 11.37 -15.20 8.54
CA GLN A 223 10.69 -13.97 8.14
C GLN A 223 10.41 -13.07 9.35
N SER A 224 9.93 -13.63 10.46
CA SER A 224 9.64 -12.82 11.67
C SER A 224 10.91 -12.20 12.27
N ILE A 225 12.05 -12.90 12.19
CA ILE A 225 13.36 -12.37 12.62
C ILE A 225 13.78 -11.20 11.71
N VAL A 226 13.65 -11.38 10.39
CA VAL A 226 13.97 -10.36 9.40
C VAL A 226 13.07 -9.13 9.57
N GLU A 227 11.78 -9.31 9.82
CA GLU A 227 10.83 -8.22 10.07
C GLU A 227 11.16 -7.45 11.35
N ALA A 228 11.52 -8.14 12.43
CA ALA A 228 11.94 -7.51 13.68
C ALA A 228 13.23 -6.69 13.49
N TYR A 229 14.21 -7.24 12.76
CA TYR A 229 15.43 -6.54 12.40
C TYR A 229 15.15 -5.31 11.52
N ALA A 230 14.31 -5.45 10.50
CA ALA A 230 13.91 -4.36 9.63
C ALA A 230 13.14 -3.25 10.40
N ALA A 231 12.30 -3.62 11.35
CA ALA A 231 11.57 -2.65 12.18
C ALA A 231 12.50 -1.86 13.11
N GLU A 232 13.53 -2.51 13.67
CA GLU A 232 14.53 -1.82 14.50
C GLU A 232 15.42 -0.90 13.66
N ALA A 233 15.88 -1.37 12.49
CA ALA A 233 16.64 -0.57 11.56
C ALA A 233 15.85 0.65 11.07
N TYR A 234 14.55 0.47 10.78
CA TYR A 234 13.66 1.56 10.35
C TYR A 234 13.67 2.75 11.32
N LYS A 235 13.58 2.50 12.60
CA LYS A 235 13.57 3.55 13.65
C LYS A 235 14.83 4.42 13.66
N ARG A 236 15.97 3.88 13.21
CA ARG A 236 17.26 4.58 13.19
C ARG A 236 17.54 5.27 11.88
N VAL A 237 17.12 4.64 10.77
CA VAL A 237 17.42 5.05 9.40
C VAL A 237 16.42 6.05 8.87
N VAL A 238 15.13 5.93 9.29
CA VAL A 238 14.03 6.67 8.67
C VAL A 238 13.53 7.79 9.57
N THR A 239 13.36 8.97 8.98
CA THR A 239 12.72 10.14 9.59
C THR A 239 11.52 10.53 8.75
N ILE A 240 10.43 10.94 9.37
CA ILE A 240 9.25 11.48 8.70
C ILE A 240 9.22 12.97 8.96
N GLU A 241 9.32 13.77 7.91
CA GLU A 241 9.33 15.24 7.95
C GLU A 241 8.16 15.74 7.10
N ASP A 242 7.14 16.32 7.72
CA ASP A 242 5.89 16.70 7.07
C ASP A 242 5.26 15.50 6.34
N GLU A 243 5.21 15.52 5.02
CA GLU A 243 4.70 14.42 4.17
C GLU A 243 5.83 13.63 3.48
N ARG A 244 7.09 13.84 3.89
CA ARG A 244 8.28 13.20 3.31
C ARG A 244 8.81 12.13 4.23
N ILE A 245 9.17 11.00 3.65
CA ILE A 245 9.85 9.89 4.31
C ILE A 245 11.30 9.91 3.86
N VAL A 246 12.21 10.21 4.76
CA VAL A 246 13.63 10.39 4.48
C VAL A 246 14.40 9.22 5.06
N PHE A 247 15.18 8.55 4.23
CA PHE A 247 16.08 7.46 4.61
C PHE A 247 17.51 7.98 4.60
N ASP A 248 18.19 7.90 5.72
CA ASP A 248 19.60 8.26 5.89
C ASP A 248 20.50 7.14 5.33
N LEU A 249 21.13 7.37 4.18
CA LEU A 249 21.96 6.36 3.50
C LEU A 249 23.18 5.97 4.32
N LYS A 250 23.79 6.91 5.03
CA LYS A 250 24.97 6.62 5.85
C LYS A 250 24.63 5.68 7.00
N LYS A 251 23.48 5.85 7.63
CA LYS A 251 23.00 4.91 8.65
C LYS A 251 22.55 3.59 8.05
N LEU A 252 21.98 3.61 6.84
CA LEU A 252 21.55 2.40 6.14
C LEU A 252 22.73 1.49 5.79
N GLU A 253 23.88 2.05 5.42
CA GLU A 253 25.11 1.32 5.12
C GLU A 253 25.68 0.54 6.33
N GLU A 254 25.27 0.89 7.56
CA GLU A 254 25.67 0.16 8.77
C GLU A 254 24.97 -1.21 8.90
N TYR A 255 23.93 -1.46 8.10
CA TYR A 255 23.11 -2.66 8.16
C TYR A 255 23.46 -3.66 7.06
N GLN A 256 23.28 -4.94 7.35
CA GLN A 256 23.36 -6.00 6.35
C GLN A 256 22.01 -6.21 5.65
N GLY A 257 22.02 -6.64 4.39
CA GLY A 257 20.80 -6.91 3.63
C GLY A 257 20.02 -5.63 3.29
N VAL A 258 20.72 -4.57 2.89
CA VAL A 258 20.13 -3.27 2.54
C VAL A 258 19.04 -3.41 1.48
N ASP A 259 19.24 -4.25 0.48
CA ASP A 259 18.26 -4.59 -0.55
C ASP A 259 16.95 -5.16 0.04
N THR A 260 17.08 -6.06 0.99
CA THR A 260 15.95 -6.66 1.71
C THR A 260 15.24 -5.66 2.62
N LEU A 261 16.00 -4.82 3.35
CA LEU A 261 15.44 -3.75 4.18
C LEU A 261 14.64 -2.75 3.33
N LEU A 262 15.23 -2.28 2.24
CA LEU A 262 14.56 -1.38 1.30
C LEU A 262 13.29 -2.02 0.73
N PHE A 263 13.34 -3.31 0.35
CA PHE A 263 12.16 -3.99 -0.15
C PHE A 263 11.03 -4.06 0.89
N ILE A 264 11.34 -4.44 2.13
CA ILE A 264 10.36 -4.52 3.22
C ILE A 264 9.72 -3.15 3.50
N TRP A 265 10.51 -2.07 3.46
CA TRP A 265 10.00 -0.73 3.76
C TRP A 265 9.22 -0.13 2.60
N LEU A 266 9.73 -0.28 1.37
CA LEU A 266 9.19 0.40 0.18
C LEU A 266 8.02 -0.34 -0.46
N SER A 267 7.89 -1.65 -0.26
CA SER A 267 6.72 -2.41 -0.71
C SER A 267 5.42 -1.88 -0.11
N LYS A 268 5.45 -1.31 1.10
CA LYS A 268 4.30 -0.65 1.75
C LYS A 268 3.80 0.58 0.99
N TYR A 269 4.67 1.18 0.18
CA TYR A 269 4.40 2.34 -0.66
C TYR A 269 4.20 1.97 -2.14
N GLY A 270 3.98 0.68 -2.41
CA GLY A 270 3.65 0.16 -3.73
C GLY A 270 4.83 -0.02 -4.69
N PHE A 271 6.08 0.05 -4.22
CA PHE A 271 7.24 -0.23 -5.06
C PHE A 271 7.42 -1.74 -5.27
N SER A 272 7.55 -2.14 -6.53
CA SER A 272 7.82 -3.54 -6.89
C SER A 272 9.26 -3.95 -6.56
N SER A 273 9.52 -5.25 -6.45
CA SER A 273 10.87 -5.79 -6.22
C SER A 273 11.87 -5.33 -7.27
N ASP A 274 11.47 -5.27 -8.54
CA ASP A 274 12.34 -4.84 -9.64
C ASP A 274 12.76 -3.38 -9.49
N VAL A 275 11.82 -2.49 -9.12
CA VAL A 275 12.10 -1.08 -8.89
C VAL A 275 13.02 -0.90 -7.68
N VAL A 276 12.78 -1.65 -6.60
CA VAL A 276 13.63 -1.60 -5.40
C VAL A 276 15.05 -2.10 -5.71
N MET A 277 15.20 -3.15 -6.51
CA MET A 277 16.51 -3.65 -6.93
C MET A 277 17.25 -2.67 -7.85
N GLN A 278 16.51 -1.95 -8.73
CA GLN A 278 17.11 -0.87 -9.53
C GLN A 278 17.55 0.30 -8.64
N LEU A 279 16.74 0.69 -7.67
CA LEU A 279 17.08 1.70 -6.67
C LEU A 279 18.35 1.29 -5.90
N TYR A 280 18.38 0.08 -5.34
CA TYR A 280 19.52 -0.44 -4.60
C TYR A 280 20.83 -0.38 -5.39
N ARG A 281 20.81 -0.82 -6.65
CA ARG A 281 21.97 -0.77 -7.56
C ARG A 281 22.41 0.65 -7.91
N SER A 282 21.57 1.63 -7.66
CA SER A 282 21.79 3.03 -7.98
C SER A 282 22.12 3.89 -6.76
N LEU A 283 22.29 3.31 -5.57
CA LEU A 283 22.57 4.08 -4.35
C LEU A 283 23.87 4.89 -4.43
N ASP A 284 24.86 4.37 -5.14
CA ASP A 284 26.17 5.03 -5.36
C ASP A 284 26.17 5.97 -6.57
N ASP A 285 25.07 6.07 -7.30
CA ASP A 285 24.95 6.91 -8.49
C ASP A 285 24.83 8.41 -8.13
N ILE A 286 24.86 9.25 -9.18
CA ILE A 286 24.67 10.70 -9.05
C ILE A 286 23.29 11.00 -8.47
N SER A 287 23.24 11.91 -7.50
CA SER A 287 21.99 12.39 -6.90
C SER A 287 21.01 12.95 -7.94
N GLY A 288 19.72 12.70 -7.73
CA GLY A 288 18.64 13.17 -8.62
C GLY A 288 17.96 12.07 -9.41
N LYS A 289 18.43 10.81 -9.36
CA LYS A 289 17.75 9.67 -9.97
C LYS A 289 16.43 9.40 -9.26
N GLN A 290 15.38 9.08 -10.02
CA GLN A 290 14.02 8.96 -9.52
C GLN A 290 13.45 7.58 -9.85
N PHE A 291 12.64 7.06 -8.92
CA PHE A 291 11.93 5.79 -9.02
C PHE A 291 10.48 5.99 -8.63
N TYR A 292 9.57 5.28 -9.27
CA TYR A 292 8.13 5.50 -9.12
C TYR A 292 7.40 4.21 -8.75
N SER A 293 6.40 4.35 -7.90
CA SER A 293 5.30 3.40 -7.74
C SER A 293 4.00 4.04 -8.26
N ALA A 294 2.87 3.35 -8.12
CA ALA A 294 1.57 3.92 -8.48
C ALA A 294 1.19 5.16 -7.64
N THR A 295 1.71 5.26 -6.40
CA THR A 295 1.30 6.26 -5.41
C THR A 295 2.44 7.10 -4.86
N HIS A 296 3.70 6.68 -5.03
CA HIS A 296 4.85 7.33 -4.44
C HIS A 296 6.01 7.47 -5.43
N ARG A 297 6.87 8.45 -5.16
CA ARG A 297 8.13 8.68 -5.86
C ARG A 297 9.27 8.64 -4.85
N ILE A 298 10.40 8.02 -5.23
CA ILE A 298 11.66 8.09 -4.49
C ILE A 298 12.69 8.86 -5.32
N VAL A 299 13.43 9.73 -4.67
CA VAL A 299 14.54 10.48 -5.24
C VAL A 299 15.81 10.17 -4.46
N ILE A 300 16.90 9.83 -5.17
CA ILE A 300 18.23 9.71 -4.56
C ILE A 300 18.78 11.12 -4.35
N GLY A 301 18.93 11.55 -3.10
CA GLY A 301 19.51 12.82 -2.71
C GLY A 301 21.00 12.68 -2.34
N ARG A 302 21.57 13.72 -1.75
CA ARG A 302 22.95 13.73 -1.24
C ARG A 302 22.99 13.04 0.14
N GLY A 303 23.20 11.73 0.15
CA GLY A 303 23.28 10.92 1.38
C GLY A 303 21.91 10.56 1.96
N VAL A 304 20.82 10.78 1.23
CA VAL A 304 19.45 10.43 1.65
C VAL A 304 18.65 9.89 0.47
N LEU A 305 17.63 9.06 0.78
CA LEU A 305 16.52 8.79 -0.14
C LEU A 305 15.28 9.52 0.38
N GLU A 306 14.63 10.24 -0.49
CA GLU A 306 13.38 10.94 -0.17
C GLU A 306 12.22 10.26 -0.88
N CYS A 307 11.26 9.71 -0.10
CA CYS A 307 10.04 9.14 -0.60
C CYS A 307 8.87 10.11 -0.31
N THR A 308 8.13 10.48 -1.36
CA THR A 308 7.00 11.39 -1.28
C THR A 308 5.79 10.79 -2.00
N MET A 309 4.58 11.20 -1.61
CA MET A 309 3.40 10.88 -2.40
C MET A 309 3.55 11.45 -3.81
N TYR A 310 3.19 10.65 -4.79
CA TYR A 310 3.20 11.01 -6.19
C TYR A 310 1.79 10.92 -6.75
N ASN A 311 1.23 12.07 -7.10
CA ASN A 311 -0.03 12.11 -7.83
C ASN A 311 0.28 12.42 -9.29
N ALA A 312 0.14 11.44 -10.17
CA ALA A 312 0.40 11.58 -11.61
C ALA A 312 -0.44 12.71 -12.26
N GLN A 313 -1.55 13.09 -11.63
CA GLN A 313 -2.40 14.21 -12.07
C GLN A 313 -1.88 15.60 -11.62
N CYS A 314 -0.96 15.66 -10.65
CA CYS A 314 -0.41 16.90 -10.11
C CYS A 314 0.94 17.33 -10.71
N THR A 315 1.40 16.75 -11.80
CA THR A 315 2.53 17.29 -12.57
C THR A 315 2.11 18.57 -13.33
N ILE A 316 1.68 19.59 -12.58
CA ILE A 316 1.43 20.91 -13.16
C ILE A 316 2.74 21.69 -13.13
N HIS A 317 3.68 21.30 -14.00
CA HIS A 317 4.93 22.04 -14.17
C HIS A 317 4.75 23.48 -14.72
N ASN A 318 3.56 23.86 -15.16
CA ASN A 318 3.26 25.15 -15.76
C ASN A 318 2.14 25.95 -15.07
N SER A 319 1.81 25.67 -13.81
CA SER A 319 0.82 26.48 -13.11
C SER A 319 1.36 27.88 -12.82
N GLN A 320 0.71 28.88 -13.40
CA GLN A 320 0.92 30.28 -13.11
C GLN A 320 -0.36 30.83 -12.47
N PHE A 321 -0.19 31.50 -11.32
CA PHE A 321 -1.29 32.13 -10.62
C PHE A 321 -1.09 33.64 -10.66
N THR A 322 -2.14 34.36 -11.09
CA THR A 322 -2.10 35.79 -11.27
C THR A 322 -2.62 36.51 -10.03
N ILE A 323 -1.84 37.46 -9.53
CA ILE A 323 -2.18 38.27 -8.37
C ILE A 323 -2.50 39.70 -8.83
N GLY A 324 -3.73 40.09 -8.66
CA GLY A 324 -4.20 41.45 -8.96
C GLY A 324 -3.77 42.51 -7.93
N LYS A 325 -3.69 43.78 -8.32
CA LYS A 325 -3.27 44.87 -7.44
C LYS A 325 -4.12 45.01 -6.15
N ARG A 326 -5.41 44.64 -6.21
CA ARG A 326 -6.39 44.77 -5.09
C ARG A 326 -6.62 43.45 -4.34
N GLN A 327 -5.83 42.42 -4.59
CA GLN A 327 -5.96 41.12 -3.92
C GLN A 327 -5.12 41.12 -2.65
N PHE A 328 -5.73 40.74 -1.51
CA PHE A 328 -5.09 40.77 -0.20
C PHE A 328 -4.87 39.39 0.44
N THR A 329 -5.48 38.35 -0.11
CA THR A 329 -5.31 36.98 0.33
C THR A 329 -5.28 36.01 -0.85
N ILE A 330 -4.50 34.97 -0.74
CA ILE A 330 -4.45 33.83 -1.65
C ILE A 330 -4.40 32.58 -0.77
N ASP A 331 -5.31 31.63 -1.02
CA ASP A 331 -5.38 30.39 -0.27
C ASP A 331 -4.72 29.24 -1.04
N GLU A 332 -4.69 29.31 -2.37
CA GLU A 332 -4.06 28.34 -3.26
C GLU A 332 -3.21 29.05 -4.32
N PRO A 333 -2.08 28.48 -4.75
CA PRO A 333 -1.48 27.17 -4.39
C PRO A 333 -0.67 27.20 -3.10
N ILE A 334 -0.49 28.35 -2.51
CA ILE A 334 0.10 28.57 -1.19
C ILE A 334 -0.67 29.70 -0.49
N LYS A 335 -0.79 29.61 0.82
CA LYS A 335 -1.44 30.65 1.58
C LYS A 335 -0.55 31.89 1.63
N LEU A 336 -1.05 33.02 1.09
CA LEU A 336 -0.36 34.31 1.15
C LEU A 336 -1.32 35.38 1.70
N GLU A 337 -0.86 36.10 2.70
CA GLU A 337 -1.49 37.34 3.17
C GLU A 337 -0.71 38.53 2.59
N ILE A 338 -1.42 39.52 2.03
CA ILE A 338 -0.83 40.67 1.35
C ILE A 338 -1.30 41.96 2.05
N LYS A 339 -0.35 42.76 2.51
CA LYS A 339 -0.63 44.06 3.15
C LYS A 339 0.07 45.15 2.37
N GLU A 340 -0.54 46.35 2.36
CA GLU A 340 0.06 47.54 1.82
C GLU A 340 0.05 48.63 2.90
N ILE A 341 1.21 49.21 3.18
CA ILE A 341 1.40 50.24 4.19
C ILE A 341 2.30 51.35 3.67
N ASP A 342 2.03 52.58 4.17
CA ASP A 342 2.92 53.71 3.92
C ASP A 342 4.30 53.49 4.54
N ARG A 343 5.34 53.96 3.88
CA ARG A 343 6.73 53.81 4.37
C ARG A 343 6.95 54.39 5.78
N ALA A 344 6.20 55.46 6.11
CA ALA A 344 6.28 56.14 7.42
C ALA A 344 5.86 55.21 8.59
N ASN A 345 4.98 54.24 8.33
CA ASN A 345 4.46 53.28 9.31
C ASN A 345 5.11 51.91 9.19
N PHE A 346 6.17 51.79 8.36
CA PHE A 346 6.82 50.48 8.10
C PHE A 346 7.98 50.22 9.05
N GLU A 347 7.94 49.09 9.71
CA GLU A 347 9.08 48.48 10.41
C GLU A 347 9.61 47.29 9.64
N VAL A 348 10.97 47.13 9.63
CA VAL A 348 11.61 46.05 8.87
C VAL A 348 11.35 44.70 9.54
N ILE A 349 10.64 43.81 8.83
CA ILE A 349 10.38 42.45 9.27
C ILE A 349 11.49 41.53 8.72
N LYS A 350 12.30 40.99 9.63
CA LYS A 350 13.40 40.05 9.29
C LYS A 350 12.91 38.60 9.39
N SER A 351 12.17 38.14 8.40
CA SER A 351 11.71 36.75 8.31
C SER A 351 11.86 36.25 6.87
N ALA A 352 12.21 35.00 6.69
CA ALA A 352 12.30 34.38 5.34
C ALA A 352 10.90 34.22 4.71
N ASN A 353 9.86 34.05 5.54
CA ASN A 353 8.47 33.91 5.12
C ASN A 353 7.78 35.25 4.88
N VAL A 354 8.50 36.35 5.01
CA VAL A 354 7.93 37.70 4.79
C VAL A 354 8.76 38.44 3.76
N ALA A 355 8.13 38.85 2.66
CA ALA A 355 8.74 39.72 1.66
C ALA A 355 8.19 41.13 1.82
N CYS A 356 9.09 42.08 2.11
CA CYS A 356 8.78 43.50 2.11
C CYS A 356 9.33 44.14 0.84
N LEU A 357 8.47 44.55 -0.07
CA LEU A 357 8.83 45.03 -1.41
C LEU A 357 8.42 46.49 -1.60
N ASP A 358 9.17 47.21 -2.41
CA ASP A 358 8.87 48.54 -2.87
C ASP A 358 7.64 48.50 -3.83
N ALA A 359 6.47 48.90 -3.35
CA ALA A 359 5.22 48.79 -4.09
C ALA A 359 5.20 49.62 -5.39
N ASP A 360 6.01 50.71 -5.42
CA ASP A 360 6.06 51.63 -6.58
C ASP A 360 6.84 51.02 -7.76
N LYS A 361 7.65 49.94 -7.51
CA LYS A 361 8.37 49.19 -8.53
C LYS A 361 7.66 47.99 -9.08
N LEU A 362 6.58 47.58 -8.43
CA LEU A 362 5.85 46.36 -8.82
C LEU A 362 4.99 46.60 -10.05
N GLN A 363 5.14 45.79 -11.07
CA GLN A 363 4.31 45.76 -12.27
C GLN A 363 3.25 44.67 -12.13
N TYR A 364 1.98 45.06 -12.19
CA TYR A 364 0.85 44.14 -12.09
C TYR A 364 0.34 43.71 -13.47
N PRO A 365 -0.20 42.45 -13.59
CA PRO A 365 -0.37 41.47 -12.51
C PRO A 365 0.95 40.85 -12.06
N LEU A 366 1.09 40.58 -10.76
CA LEU A 366 2.16 39.72 -10.28
C LEU A 366 1.82 38.26 -10.59
N ILE A 367 2.85 37.45 -10.80
CA ILE A 367 2.69 36.02 -11.12
C ILE A 367 3.40 35.18 -10.08
N LEU A 368 2.68 34.21 -9.52
CA LEU A 368 3.23 33.15 -8.69
C LEU A 368 3.45 31.93 -9.59
N ARG A 369 4.68 31.50 -9.77
CA ARG A 369 5.05 30.38 -10.65
C ARG A 369 6.17 29.51 -10.10
N ARG A 370 6.31 28.33 -10.65
CA ARG A 370 7.46 27.46 -10.41
C ARG A 370 8.71 28.03 -11.10
N TRP A 371 9.86 27.61 -10.62
CA TRP A 371 11.14 28.00 -11.23
C TRP A 371 11.32 27.34 -12.60
N GLN A 372 12.13 27.99 -13.46
CA GLN A 372 12.49 27.53 -14.79
C GLN A 372 13.99 27.59 -14.99
N GLN A 373 14.49 26.74 -15.91
CA GLN A 373 15.92 26.78 -16.26
C GLN A 373 16.27 28.14 -16.86
N GLY A 374 17.35 28.76 -16.34
CA GLY A 374 17.75 30.09 -16.74
C GLY A 374 17.30 31.20 -15.79
N ASP A 375 16.39 30.94 -14.87
CA ASP A 375 15.98 31.90 -13.85
C ASP A 375 17.15 32.45 -13.03
N TRP A 376 17.11 33.75 -12.79
CA TRP A 376 18.10 34.45 -12.00
C TRP A 376 17.44 35.60 -11.21
N PHE A 377 18.10 36.02 -10.14
CA PHE A 377 17.71 37.20 -9.36
C PHE A 377 18.94 37.83 -8.71
N ILE A 378 18.78 38.96 -8.07
CA ILE A 378 19.83 39.61 -7.27
C ILE A 378 19.43 39.42 -5.79
N PRO A 379 20.00 38.46 -5.06
CA PRO A 379 19.64 38.25 -3.67
C PRO A 379 19.86 39.49 -2.82
N PHE A 380 18.90 39.85 -1.98
CA PHE A 380 19.05 40.99 -1.06
C PHE A 380 20.36 40.87 -0.24
N GLY A 381 21.14 41.93 -0.25
CA GLY A 381 22.49 41.96 0.35
C GLY A 381 23.62 41.59 -0.61
N MET A 382 23.33 41.26 -1.88
CA MET A 382 24.34 41.03 -2.93
C MET A 382 24.24 42.08 -4.03
N LYS A 383 25.35 42.32 -4.75
CA LYS A 383 25.45 43.30 -5.85
C LYS A 383 25.33 42.69 -7.26
N GLY A 384 25.41 41.35 -7.37
CA GLY A 384 25.46 40.64 -8.63
C GLY A 384 24.27 39.71 -8.87
N ARG A 385 24.02 39.42 -10.16
CA ARG A 385 23.04 38.41 -10.56
C ARG A 385 23.51 37.02 -10.10
N LYS A 386 22.56 36.26 -9.58
CA LYS A 386 22.76 34.85 -9.18
C LYS A 386 21.76 33.97 -9.90
N LYS A 387 22.24 32.96 -10.62
CA LYS A 387 21.35 31.93 -11.18
C LYS A 387 20.63 31.21 -10.04
N LEU A 388 19.35 30.89 -10.24
CA LEU A 388 18.57 30.19 -9.24
C LEU A 388 19.11 28.76 -8.99
N SER A 389 19.68 28.13 -10.05
CA SER A 389 20.41 26.86 -9.92
C SER A 389 21.56 26.93 -8.92
N ASP A 390 22.35 28.02 -8.95
CA ASP A 390 23.51 28.22 -8.06
C ASP A 390 23.03 28.53 -6.63
N PHE A 391 21.90 29.26 -6.50
CA PHE A 391 21.26 29.51 -5.22
C PHE A 391 20.78 28.21 -4.56
N PHE A 392 20.23 27.27 -5.34
CA PHE A 392 19.83 25.96 -4.87
C PHE A 392 21.01 25.12 -4.36
N VAL A 393 22.14 25.15 -5.06
CA VAL A 393 23.37 24.47 -4.63
C VAL A 393 23.87 25.01 -3.31
N ASP A 394 23.96 26.34 -3.18
CA ASP A 394 24.44 26.99 -1.95
C ASP A 394 23.54 26.73 -0.74
N LYS A 395 22.23 26.62 -0.97
CA LYS A 395 21.23 26.34 0.05
C LYS A 395 20.99 24.86 0.29
N LYS A 396 21.68 23.98 -0.46
CA LYS A 396 21.58 22.52 -0.39
C LYS A 396 20.16 22.01 -0.65
N PHE A 397 19.43 22.67 -1.56
CA PHE A 397 18.08 22.23 -1.94
C PHE A 397 18.11 20.82 -2.51
N THR A 398 17.20 19.98 -2.05
CA THR A 398 16.90 18.68 -2.66
C THR A 398 16.13 18.87 -3.96
N MET A 399 15.92 17.79 -4.70
CA MET A 399 15.10 17.86 -5.91
C MET A 399 13.64 18.20 -5.56
N ASN A 400 13.11 17.63 -4.48
CA ASN A 400 11.78 17.91 -4.00
C ASN A 400 11.61 19.38 -3.56
N ASP A 401 12.61 19.95 -2.86
CA ASP A 401 12.56 21.36 -2.47
C ASP A 401 12.50 22.28 -3.70
N LYS A 402 13.25 21.96 -4.76
CA LYS A 402 13.22 22.73 -6.00
C LYS A 402 11.85 22.67 -6.69
N GLU A 403 11.20 21.50 -6.69
CA GLU A 403 9.91 21.31 -7.33
C GLU A 403 8.77 21.97 -6.54
N GLN A 404 8.88 22.04 -5.22
CA GLN A 404 7.90 22.68 -4.36
C GLN A 404 8.07 24.20 -4.25
N LEU A 405 9.19 24.74 -4.68
CA LEU A 405 9.50 26.15 -4.56
C LEU A 405 8.60 27.02 -5.46
N TRP A 406 8.05 28.07 -4.88
CA TRP A 406 7.33 29.10 -5.61
C TRP A 406 8.17 30.37 -5.75
N LEU A 407 8.01 31.04 -6.88
CA LEU A 407 8.59 32.34 -7.19
C LEU A 407 7.46 33.36 -7.37
N LEU A 408 7.60 34.51 -6.71
CA LEU A 408 6.79 35.66 -7.02
C LEU A 408 7.53 36.51 -8.05
N THR A 409 6.89 36.83 -9.18
CA THR A 409 7.47 37.62 -10.25
C THR A 409 6.67 38.88 -10.53
N SER A 410 7.34 39.92 -11.03
CA SER A 410 6.77 41.17 -11.49
C SER A 410 7.31 41.43 -12.91
N GLY A 411 6.47 41.28 -13.93
CA GLY A 411 6.93 41.12 -15.30
C GLY A 411 7.86 39.92 -15.41
N ASP A 412 9.04 40.10 -16.01
CA ASP A 412 10.04 39.05 -16.20
C ASP A 412 10.97 38.87 -14.98
N ASP A 413 10.90 39.77 -14.00
CA ASP A 413 11.80 39.77 -12.86
C ASP A 413 11.25 38.94 -11.68
N ILE A 414 12.09 38.09 -11.09
CA ILE A 414 11.81 37.44 -9.81
C ILE A 414 11.96 38.50 -8.72
N VAL A 415 10.89 38.73 -7.94
CA VAL A 415 10.88 39.70 -6.84
C VAL A 415 11.04 39.03 -5.47
N TRP A 416 10.65 37.75 -5.38
CA TRP A 416 10.77 36.95 -4.16
C TRP A 416 10.89 35.46 -4.47
N VAL A 417 11.90 34.82 -3.92
CA VAL A 417 11.98 33.37 -3.79
C VAL A 417 11.24 33.04 -2.50
N VAL A 418 9.99 32.55 -2.63
CA VAL A 418 9.04 32.42 -1.51
C VAL A 418 9.64 31.58 -0.39
N GLY A 419 9.52 32.05 0.85
CA GLY A 419 10.10 31.39 2.02
C GLY A 419 11.62 31.53 2.15
N HIS A 420 12.29 32.28 1.25
CA HIS A 420 13.74 32.38 1.26
C HIS A 420 14.32 33.79 1.16
N ARG A 421 14.28 34.42 -0.03
CA ARG A 421 15.00 35.67 -0.24
C ARG A 421 14.30 36.59 -1.25
N VAL A 422 14.23 37.87 -0.95
CA VAL A 422 13.76 38.91 -1.90
C VAL A 422 14.88 39.35 -2.86
N ASP A 423 14.50 39.86 -4.01
CA ASP A 423 15.41 40.50 -4.95
C ASP A 423 15.77 41.90 -4.47
N ALA A 424 17.06 42.24 -4.53
CA ALA A 424 17.60 43.52 -4.06
C ALA A 424 17.02 44.74 -4.83
N ARG A 425 16.65 44.57 -6.09
CA ARG A 425 16.07 45.63 -6.93
C ARG A 425 14.71 46.13 -6.41
N TYR A 426 13.97 45.23 -5.78
CA TYR A 426 12.60 45.45 -5.28
C TYR A 426 12.56 45.64 -3.76
N ALA A 427 13.70 45.60 -3.10
CA ALA A 427 13.78 45.83 -1.66
C ALA A 427 13.38 47.27 -1.29
N VAL A 428 12.82 47.43 -0.10
CA VAL A 428 12.43 48.74 0.47
C VAL A 428 13.68 49.56 0.71
N THR A 429 13.65 50.84 0.26
CA THR A 429 14.75 51.82 0.40
C THR A 429 14.22 53.08 1.09
N GLU A 430 15.11 54.06 1.33
CA GLU A 430 14.72 55.39 1.85
C GLU A 430 13.81 56.17 0.89
N LYS A 431 13.87 55.87 -0.43
CA LYS A 431 13.08 56.50 -1.47
C LYS A 431 11.70 55.86 -1.69
N THR A 432 11.47 54.71 -1.11
CA THR A 432 10.16 53.96 -1.20
C THR A 432 9.05 54.79 -0.51
N LYS A 433 7.93 54.94 -1.16
CA LYS A 433 6.76 55.61 -0.60
C LYS A 433 5.78 54.60 0.01
N ASN A 434 5.48 53.56 -0.71
CA ASN A 434 4.55 52.49 -0.29
C ASN A 434 5.24 51.16 -0.22
N VAL A 435 4.97 50.39 0.80
CA VAL A 435 5.53 49.01 1.02
C VAL A 435 4.43 47.99 0.86
N LYS A 436 4.70 47.00 0.00
CA LYS A 436 3.86 45.81 -0.12
C LYS A 436 4.52 44.64 0.65
N ILE A 437 3.76 44.04 1.55
CA ILE A 437 4.21 42.97 2.42
C ILE A 437 3.48 41.68 2.01
N PHE A 438 4.22 40.64 1.73
CA PHE A 438 3.72 39.30 1.45
C PHE A 438 4.17 38.38 2.59
N ILE A 439 3.23 37.64 3.17
CA ILE A 439 3.44 36.71 4.28
C ILE A 439 2.98 35.33 3.81
N SER A 440 3.92 34.34 3.77
CA SER A 440 3.65 32.96 3.39
C SER A 440 3.58 32.03 4.58
#